data_ac75a0d11ad4f720e508f4d6da1d1fa1
#
_entry.id   ac75a0d11ad4f720e508f4d6da1d1fa1
#
_cell.length_a   1.000
_cell.length_b   1.000
_cell.length_c   1.000
_cell.angle_alpha   90.00
_cell.angle_beta   90.00
_cell.angle_gamma   90.00
#
_symmetry.space_group_name_H-M   'P 1'
#
loop_
_entity.id
_entity.type
_entity.pdbx_description
1 polymer ?
#
loop_
_entity_poly.entity_id
_entity_poly.type
_entity_poly.pdbx_seq_one_letter_code
_entity_poly.pdbx_strand_id
1 'polypeptide(L)'
;MCIRDSSVAAIMYGTNKQGVFNEEDWTDPNSKTTNVYAKSKTLAEQAAWDFMKEDTSGMELSTVLPAMVFGPILEEDFGVSVGAILDMMNGKYPIVPNWDMGVVHVRDVASLELLAMTKPEAAGKRFVCSAENMFMKDQNEYLSELFPESASKIPKRVAPNWLIKFLALFLPALKMIAEGLGKERSMDSS
;
A
#
# COMPACT_ATOMS: atom_id res chain seq x y z
N MET A 1 -17.23 17.73 6.83
CA MET A 1 -16.06 17.23 6.07
C MET A 1 -16.30 15.79 5.67
N CYS A 2 -15.92 15.39 4.46
CA CYS A 2 -15.95 14.00 4.00
C CYS A 2 -14.54 13.44 3.98
N ILE A 3 -14.38 12.18 4.36
CA ILE A 3 -13.13 11.44 4.19
C ILE A 3 -13.32 10.41 3.10
N ARG A 4 -12.27 10.23 2.30
CA ARG A 4 -12.20 9.12 1.36
C ARG A 4 -10.93 8.32 1.57
N ASP A 5 -11.10 7.02 1.81
CA ASP A 5 -10.02 6.05 1.75
C ASP A 5 -9.51 5.86 0.34
N SER A 6 -8.28 6.26 0.11
CA SER A 6 -7.53 5.98 -1.09
C SER A 6 -6.52 4.84 -0.83
N SER A 7 -5.30 4.99 -1.27
CA SER A 7 -4.19 4.07 -1.04
C SER A 7 -2.89 4.72 -1.52
N VAL A 8 -1.76 4.36 -0.93
CA VAL A 8 -0.44 4.69 -1.52
C VAL A 8 -0.29 4.16 -2.95
N ALA A 9 -1.10 3.21 -3.37
CA ALA A 9 -1.16 2.78 -4.76
C ALA A 9 -1.61 3.90 -5.72
N ALA A 10 -2.21 4.99 -5.23
CA ALA A 10 -2.58 6.15 -6.04
C ALA A 10 -1.42 7.13 -6.26
N ILE A 11 -0.25 6.92 -5.65
CA ILE A 11 0.89 7.85 -5.77
C ILE A 11 2.16 7.22 -6.38
N MET A 12 2.31 5.89 -6.43
CA MET A 12 3.61 5.26 -6.61
C MET A 12 3.80 4.43 -7.89
N TYR A 13 2.78 4.27 -8.74
CA TYR A 13 2.83 3.40 -9.91
C TYR A 13 2.81 4.18 -11.23
N GLY A 14 3.35 3.55 -12.30
CA GLY A 14 3.34 4.11 -13.64
C GLY A 14 4.23 5.34 -13.83
N THR A 15 5.09 5.65 -12.87
CA THR A 15 6.00 6.78 -12.87
C THR A 15 7.46 6.32 -12.90
N ASN A 16 8.36 7.17 -13.40
CA ASN A 16 9.80 6.94 -13.33
C ASN A 16 10.44 7.43 -12.03
N LYS A 17 9.66 8.03 -11.12
CA LYS A 17 10.13 8.51 -9.83
C LYS A 17 10.66 7.35 -8.99
N GLN A 18 11.76 7.58 -8.31
CA GLN A 18 12.36 6.71 -7.31
C GLN A 18 12.59 7.49 -6.01
N GLY A 19 12.76 6.79 -4.91
CA GLY A 19 12.95 7.40 -3.59
C GLY A 19 11.63 7.74 -2.92
N VAL A 20 11.52 8.96 -2.40
CA VAL A 20 10.42 9.35 -1.51
C VAL A 20 9.20 9.81 -2.30
N PHE A 21 8.04 9.23 -1.99
CA PHE A 21 6.72 9.62 -2.50
C PHE A 21 5.95 10.36 -1.41
N ASN A 22 5.19 11.36 -1.81
CA ASN A 22 4.38 12.19 -0.92
C ASN A 22 3.00 12.50 -1.53
N GLU A 23 2.25 13.38 -0.87
CA GLU A 23 0.89 13.75 -1.23
C GLU A 23 0.76 14.48 -2.58
N GLU A 24 1.84 15.03 -3.12
CA GLU A 24 1.85 15.70 -4.42
C GLU A 24 1.95 14.72 -5.60
N ASP A 25 2.42 13.50 -5.30
CA ASP A 25 2.61 12.48 -6.33
C ASP A 25 1.28 11.85 -6.77
N TRP A 26 1.27 11.40 -8.03
CA TRP A 26 0.17 10.65 -8.60
C TRP A 26 0.67 9.47 -9.43
N THR A 27 0.00 8.34 -9.25
CA THR A 27 0.11 7.20 -10.16
C THR A 27 -0.41 7.59 -11.54
N ASP A 28 0.33 7.24 -12.61
CA ASP A 28 -0.19 7.36 -13.97
C ASP A 28 -1.14 6.18 -14.28
N PRO A 29 -2.47 6.41 -14.33
CA PRO A 29 -3.44 5.34 -14.58
C PRO A 29 -3.41 4.82 -16.03
N ASN A 30 -2.72 5.52 -16.94
CA ASN A 30 -2.60 5.15 -18.36
C ASN A 30 -1.30 4.43 -18.68
N SER A 31 -0.37 4.36 -17.75
CA SER A 31 0.87 3.61 -17.94
C SER A 31 0.59 2.12 -18.11
N LYS A 32 1.33 1.49 -19.03
CA LYS A 32 1.24 0.04 -19.27
C LYS A 32 1.70 -0.80 -18.07
N THR A 33 2.47 -0.21 -17.19
CA THR A 33 2.99 -0.88 -15.98
C THR A 33 2.04 -0.74 -14.80
N THR A 34 1.11 0.21 -14.81
CA THR A 34 0.14 0.39 -13.75
C THR A 34 -0.86 -0.77 -13.72
N ASN A 35 -0.91 -1.47 -12.59
CA ASN A 35 -1.84 -2.57 -12.39
C ASN A 35 -3.28 -2.07 -12.19
N VAL A 36 -4.26 -2.99 -12.34
CA VAL A 36 -5.70 -2.66 -12.26
C VAL A 36 -6.09 -2.05 -10.91
N TYR A 37 -5.51 -2.54 -9.80
CA TYR A 37 -5.79 -2.02 -8.47
C TYR A 37 -5.32 -0.56 -8.32
N ALA A 38 -4.06 -0.28 -8.65
CA ALA A 38 -3.52 1.07 -8.58
C ALA A 38 -4.32 2.04 -9.48
N LYS A 39 -4.63 1.59 -10.71
CA LYS A 39 -5.50 2.35 -11.63
C LYS A 39 -6.86 2.66 -11.00
N SER A 40 -7.52 1.67 -10.40
CA SER A 40 -8.84 1.85 -9.79
C SER A 40 -8.81 2.85 -8.63
N LYS A 41 -7.80 2.76 -7.75
CA LYS A 41 -7.64 3.68 -6.62
C LYS A 41 -7.34 5.10 -7.08
N THR A 42 -6.46 5.26 -8.06
CA THR A 42 -6.11 6.58 -8.64
C THR A 42 -7.33 7.24 -9.27
N LEU A 43 -8.04 6.54 -10.17
CA LEU A 43 -9.22 7.10 -10.84
C LEU A 43 -10.34 7.42 -9.86
N ALA A 44 -10.53 6.59 -8.85
CA ALA A 44 -11.55 6.81 -7.83
C ALA A 44 -11.24 8.04 -6.94
N GLU A 45 -9.97 8.29 -6.62
CA GLU A 45 -9.55 9.47 -5.88
C GLU A 45 -9.66 10.73 -6.75
N GLN A 46 -9.17 10.67 -8.00
CA GLN A 46 -9.29 11.77 -8.96
C GLN A 46 -10.75 12.18 -9.17
N ALA A 47 -11.66 11.21 -9.34
CA ALA A 47 -13.07 11.47 -9.50
C ALA A 47 -13.69 12.18 -8.29
N ALA A 48 -13.25 11.85 -7.06
CA ALA A 48 -13.68 12.55 -5.86
C ALA A 48 -13.19 14.02 -5.85
N TRP A 49 -11.94 14.25 -6.20
CA TRP A 49 -11.40 15.61 -6.31
C TRP A 49 -12.05 16.42 -7.44
N ASP A 50 -12.35 15.79 -8.58
CA ASP A 50 -13.06 16.46 -9.70
C ASP A 50 -14.48 16.83 -9.32
N PHE A 51 -15.18 15.95 -8.59
CA PHE A 51 -16.49 16.28 -8.04
C PHE A 51 -16.44 17.52 -7.11
N MET A 52 -15.43 17.61 -6.26
CA MET A 52 -15.27 18.74 -5.35
C MET A 52 -15.02 20.08 -6.04
N LYS A 53 -14.46 20.08 -7.24
CA LYS A 53 -14.27 21.33 -8.03
C LYS A 53 -15.60 21.93 -8.51
N GLU A 54 -16.61 21.09 -8.68
CA GLU A 54 -17.93 21.50 -9.15
C GLU A 54 -18.94 21.67 -8.00
N ASP A 55 -18.58 21.18 -6.79
CA ASP A 55 -19.49 21.25 -5.64
C ASP A 55 -19.67 22.67 -5.13
N THR A 56 -20.93 23.07 -4.94
CA THR A 56 -21.33 24.36 -4.39
C THR A 56 -22.01 24.24 -3.04
N SER A 57 -22.09 23.05 -2.47
CA SER A 57 -22.79 22.80 -1.20
C SER A 57 -22.01 23.22 0.03
N GLY A 58 -20.70 23.52 -0.13
CA GLY A 58 -19.79 23.79 0.96
C GLY A 58 -19.25 22.51 1.62
N MET A 59 -19.34 21.38 0.92
CA MET A 59 -18.71 20.13 1.36
C MET A 59 -17.17 20.28 1.32
N GLU A 60 -16.50 19.64 2.24
CA GLU A 60 -15.04 19.57 2.28
C GLU A 60 -14.60 18.11 2.17
N LEU A 61 -13.52 17.86 1.47
CA LEU A 61 -12.94 16.54 1.26
C LEU A 61 -11.51 16.48 1.79
N SER A 62 -11.19 15.37 2.45
CA SER A 62 -9.82 14.93 2.72
C SER A 62 -9.64 13.50 2.23
N THR A 63 -8.46 13.14 1.76
CA THR A 63 -8.16 11.76 1.39
C THR A 63 -7.02 11.20 2.24
N VAL A 64 -7.20 9.97 2.72
CA VAL A 64 -6.16 9.21 3.42
C VAL A 64 -5.66 8.11 2.50
N LEU A 65 -4.34 7.99 2.40
CA LEU A 65 -3.64 7.07 1.52
C LEU A 65 -2.86 6.03 2.35
N PRO A 66 -3.52 5.01 2.89
CA PRO A 66 -2.84 4.00 3.69
C PRO A 66 -1.88 3.16 2.85
N ALA A 67 -0.75 2.81 3.47
CA ALA A 67 0.12 1.73 3.04
C ALA A 67 -0.51 0.36 3.37
N MET A 68 0.28 -0.70 3.53
CA MET A 68 -0.26 -1.98 3.97
C MET A 68 -0.66 -1.91 5.44
N VAL A 69 -1.95 -2.07 5.70
CA VAL A 69 -2.51 -1.94 7.04
C VAL A 69 -2.44 -3.27 7.78
N PHE A 70 -1.83 -3.25 8.95
CA PHE A 70 -1.73 -4.40 9.85
C PHE A 70 -2.25 -4.04 11.24
N GLY A 71 -2.66 -5.06 11.99
CA GLY A 71 -3.09 -4.90 13.36
C GLY A 71 -4.17 -5.91 13.77
N PRO A 72 -4.76 -5.75 14.96
CA PRO A 72 -5.83 -6.61 15.43
C PRO A 72 -7.02 -6.60 14.47
N ILE A 73 -7.48 -7.79 14.11
CA ILE A 73 -8.67 -7.98 13.29
C ILE A 73 -9.91 -8.00 14.20
N LEU A 74 -10.99 -7.38 13.76
CA LEU A 74 -12.25 -7.30 14.49
C LEU A 74 -13.27 -8.34 13.99
N GLU A 75 -13.08 -8.86 12.79
CA GLU A 75 -13.97 -9.80 12.12
C GLU A 75 -13.18 -10.95 11.49
N GLU A 76 -13.85 -12.05 11.15
CA GLU A 76 -13.20 -13.19 10.48
C GLU A 76 -12.81 -12.88 9.03
N ASP A 77 -13.40 -11.87 8.40
CA ASP A 77 -13.02 -11.36 7.08
C ASP A 77 -11.86 -10.37 7.21
N PHE A 78 -10.67 -10.91 7.28
CA PHE A 78 -9.44 -10.13 7.32
C PHE A 78 -8.95 -9.81 5.91
N GLY A 79 -8.93 -8.57 5.55
CA GLY A 79 -8.54 -8.07 4.23
C GLY A 79 -7.19 -8.60 3.69
N VAL A 80 -6.84 -8.17 2.48
CA VAL A 80 -5.71 -8.69 1.68
C VAL A 80 -4.36 -8.64 2.41
N SER A 81 -4.10 -7.58 3.19
CA SER A 81 -2.82 -7.40 3.88
C SER A 81 -2.59 -8.48 4.94
N VAL A 82 -3.57 -8.72 5.80
CA VAL A 82 -3.49 -9.77 6.83
C VAL A 82 -3.49 -11.15 6.20
N GLY A 83 -4.30 -11.36 5.15
CA GLY A 83 -4.30 -12.60 4.38
C GLY A 83 -2.92 -12.96 3.82
N ALA A 84 -2.18 -11.98 3.30
CA ALA A 84 -0.82 -12.19 2.80
C ALA A 84 0.15 -12.64 3.91
N ILE A 85 0.05 -12.08 5.12
CA ILE A 85 0.84 -12.52 6.28
C ILE A 85 0.50 -13.96 6.67
N LEU A 86 -0.78 -14.28 6.77
CA LEU A 86 -1.23 -15.63 7.10
C LEU A 86 -0.76 -16.66 6.06
N ASP A 87 -0.81 -16.31 4.78
CA ASP A 87 -0.30 -17.15 3.69
C ASP A 87 1.21 -17.42 3.84
N MET A 88 2.00 -16.41 4.23
CA MET A 88 3.43 -16.57 4.49
C MET A 88 3.67 -17.44 5.73
N MET A 89 2.98 -17.20 6.83
CA MET A 89 3.10 -18.00 8.06
C MET A 89 2.69 -19.46 7.88
N ASN A 90 1.77 -19.73 6.95
CA ASN A 90 1.34 -21.08 6.60
C ASN A 90 2.24 -21.76 5.55
N GLY A 91 3.28 -21.11 5.06
CA GLY A 91 4.23 -21.67 4.10
C GLY A 91 3.68 -21.80 2.68
N LYS A 92 2.69 -21.00 2.32
CA LYS A 92 2.11 -21.01 0.97
C LYS A 92 3.10 -20.62 -0.12
N TYR A 93 4.10 -19.80 0.24
CA TYR A 93 5.12 -19.31 -0.69
C TYR A 93 6.49 -19.88 -0.32
N PRO A 94 7.23 -20.48 -1.25
CA PRO A 94 8.56 -21.03 -0.96
C PRO A 94 9.67 -19.96 -0.91
N ILE A 95 9.42 -18.80 -1.53
CA ILE A 95 10.36 -17.68 -1.66
C ILE A 95 9.56 -16.37 -1.66
N VAL A 96 10.23 -15.25 -1.31
CA VAL A 96 9.64 -13.91 -1.36
C VAL A 96 10.30 -13.04 -2.43
N PRO A 97 9.58 -12.09 -3.03
CA PRO A 97 10.18 -11.10 -3.92
C PRO A 97 11.06 -10.12 -3.13
N ASN A 98 12.06 -9.57 -3.80
CA ASN A 98 12.81 -8.41 -3.30
C ASN A 98 11.96 -7.15 -3.49
N TRP A 99 10.96 -6.97 -2.66
CA TRP A 99 9.97 -5.92 -2.77
C TRP A 99 9.84 -5.17 -1.45
N ASP A 100 9.99 -3.86 -1.55
CA ASP A 100 9.82 -2.89 -0.46
C ASP A 100 8.36 -2.46 -0.38
N MET A 101 7.83 -2.39 0.82
CA MET A 101 6.45 -2.00 1.08
C MET A 101 6.35 -1.07 2.29
N GLY A 102 5.52 -0.05 2.18
CA GLY A 102 5.08 0.72 3.33
C GLY A 102 4.14 -0.08 4.21
N VAL A 103 4.27 0.06 5.50
CA VAL A 103 3.42 -0.58 6.50
C VAL A 103 2.88 0.45 7.49
N VAL A 104 1.70 0.21 8.01
CA VAL A 104 1.06 1.07 9.00
C VAL A 104 0.15 0.26 9.92
N HIS A 105 0.07 0.67 11.16
CA HIS A 105 -0.84 0.02 12.11
C HIS A 105 -2.28 0.53 11.92
N VAL A 106 -3.27 -0.35 12.01
CA VAL A 106 -4.70 -0.02 11.80
C VAL A 106 -5.21 1.09 12.72
N ARG A 107 -4.70 1.19 13.95
CA ARG A 107 -5.08 2.26 14.88
C ARG A 107 -4.54 3.63 14.46
N ASP A 108 -3.40 3.66 13.80
CA ASP A 108 -2.82 4.92 13.30
C ASP A 108 -3.63 5.41 12.08
N VAL A 109 -4.05 4.49 11.20
CA VAL A 109 -4.98 4.82 10.11
C VAL A 109 -6.27 5.40 10.67
N ALA A 110 -6.92 4.72 11.62
CA ALA A 110 -8.16 5.18 12.25
C ALA A 110 -7.99 6.54 12.97
N SER A 111 -6.85 6.75 13.62
CA SER A 111 -6.54 8.02 14.26
C SER A 111 -6.35 9.15 13.26
N LEU A 112 -5.65 8.90 12.16
CA LEU A 112 -5.46 9.86 11.08
C LEU A 112 -6.80 10.21 10.41
N GLU A 113 -7.65 9.24 10.14
CA GLU A 113 -9.00 9.46 9.60
C GLU A 113 -9.83 10.34 10.52
N LEU A 114 -9.82 10.06 11.82
CA LEU A 114 -10.52 10.87 12.81
C LEU A 114 -10.00 12.31 12.85
N LEU A 115 -8.67 12.50 12.81
CA LEU A 115 -8.06 13.82 12.74
C LEU A 115 -8.41 14.53 11.44
N ALA A 116 -8.32 13.85 10.29
CA ALA A 116 -8.66 14.40 8.99
C ALA A 116 -10.14 14.81 8.92
N MET A 117 -11.03 14.14 9.66
CA MET A 117 -12.46 14.47 9.72
C MET A 117 -12.77 15.65 10.65
N THR A 118 -11.98 15.82 11.70
CA THR A 118 -12.30 16.78 12.78
C THR A 118 -11.50 18.07 12.75
N LYS A 119 -10.34 18.07 12.06
CA LYS A 119 -9.46 19.24 11.98
C LYS A 119 -9.78 20.07 10.74
N PRO A 120 -10.16 21.35 10.89
CA PRO A 120 -10.46 22.21 9.74
C PRO A 120 -9.28 22.34 8.76
N GLU A 121 -8.04 22.27 9.26
CA GLU A 121 -6.82 22.37 8.48
C GLU A 121 -6.60 21.19 7.53
N ALA A 122 -7.34 20.10 7.72
CA ALA A 122 -7.27 18.92 6.87
C ALA A 122 -8.10 19.06 5.57
N ALA A 123 -9.02 20.03 5.52
CA ALA A 123 -9.86 20.25 4.37
C ALA A 123 -9.03 20.52 3.10
N GLY A 124 -9.38 19.84 2.02
CA GLY A 124 -8.71 19.99 0.73
C GLY A 124 -7.34 19.30 0.64
N LYS A 125 -7.00 18.42 1.59
CA LYS A 125 -5.67 17.79 1.64
C LYS A 125 -5.74 16.28 1.45
N ARG A 126 -4.62 15.76 0.99
CA ARG A 126 -4.27 14.35 0.94
C ARG A 126 -3.34 14.04 2.09
N PHE A 127 -3.37 12.82 2.62
CA PHE A 127 -2.51 12.38 3.72
C PHE A 127 -1.98 10.98 3.42
N VAL A 128 -0.68 10.86 3.24
CA VAL A 128 0.01 9.57 3.18
C VAL A 128 0.04 8.97 4.59
N CYS A 129 -0.38 7.73 4.72
CA CYS A 129 -0.43 7.02 5.99
C CYS A 129 0.48 5.79 5.95
N SER A 130 1.76 5.99 6.25
CA SER A 130 2.80 4.98 6.30
C SER A 130 3.68 5.23 7.51
N ALA A 131 3.89 4.23 8.37
CA ALA A 131 4.76 4.37 9.54
C ALA A 131 6.21 4.03 9.20
N GLU A 132 6.41 2.98 8.40
CA GLU A 132 7.72 2.49 8.04
C GLU A 132 7.69 1.80 6.68
N ASN A 133 8.84 1.72 6.04
CA ASN A 133 9.06 0.91 4.85
C ASN A 133 9.97 -0.26 5.18
N MET A 134 9.64 -1.44 4.69
CA MET A 134 10.49 -2.62 4.88
C MET A 134 10.41 -3.59 3.71
N PHE A 135 11.51 -4.27 3.44
CA PHE A 135 11.50 -5.37 2.49
C PHE A 135 10.77 -6.60 3.05
N MET A 136 10.11 -7.35 2.18
CA MET A 136 9.38 -8.57 2.59
C MET A 136 10.29 -9.59 3.31
N LYS A 137 11.58 -9.62 2.99
CA LYS A 137 12.55 -10.46 3.70
C LYS A 137 12.65 -10.07 5.17
N ASP A 138 12.81 -8.77 5.44
CA ASP A 138 12.98 -8.26 6.81
C ASP A 138 11.69 -8.45 7.61
N GLN A 139 10.54 -8.22 6.98
CA GLN A 139 9.24 -8.54 7.56
C GLN A 139 9.13 -10.02 7.97
N ASN A 140 9.60 -10.93 7.13
CA ASN A 140 9.58 -12.36 7.42
C ASN A 140 10.57 -12.76 8.54
N GLU A 141 11.67 -12.05 8.68
CA GLU A 141 12.59 -12.22 9.82
C GLU A 141 11.87 -11.83 11.12
N TYR A 142 11.23 -10.66 11.18
CA TYR A 142 10.40 -10.25 12.33
C TYR A 142 9.27 -11.24 12.64
N LEU A 143 8.55 -11.70 11.62
CA LEU A 143 7.49 -12.69 11.82
C LEU A 143 8.04 -14.01 12.38
N SER A 144 9.24 -14.43 11.96
CA SER A 144 9.88 -15.65 12.46
C SER A 144 10.33 -15.52 13.92
N GLU A 145 10.70 -14.33 14.35
CA GLU A 145 11.07 -14.04 15.74
C GLU A 145 9.85 -13.97 16.64
N LEU A 146 8.78 -13.31 16.17
CA LEU A 146 7.53 -13.15 16.94
C LEU A 146 6.71 -14.43 17.03
N PHE A 147 6.79 -15.30 16.01
CA PHE A 147 6.03 -16.54 15.91
C PHE A 147 6.94 -17.74 15.64
N PRO A 148 7.73 -18.19 16.65
CA PRO A 148 8.71 -19.28 16.48
C PRO A 148 8.10 -20.58 15.97
N GLU A 149 6.84 -20.86 16.32
CA GLU A 149 6.10 -22.05 15.87
C GLU A 149 5.86 -22.07 14.36
N SER A 150 5.78 -20.91 13.73
CA SER A 150 5.60 -20.75 12.28
C SER A 150 6.91 -20.51 11.54
N ALA A 151 8.02 -20.26 12.24
CA ALA A 151 9.30 -19.82 11.68
C ALA A 151 9.89 -20.76 10.63
N SER A 152 9.61 -22.07 10.74
CA SER A 152 10.04 -23.09 9.76
C SER A 152 9.31 -23.02 8.43
N LYS A 153 8.10 -22.43 8.42
CA LYS A 153 7.24 -22.30 7.24
C LYS A 153 7.43 -20.96 6.53
N ILE A 154 7.82 -19.92 7.29
CA ILE A 154 7.99 -18.56 6.77
C ILE A 154 9.18 -18.53 5.79
N PRO A 155 8.98 -18.06 4.54
CA PRO A 155 10.02 -18.08 3.53
C PRO A 155 11.11 -17.05 3.86
N LYS A 156 12.38 -17.50 3.87
CA LYS A 156 13.57 -16.67 4.15
C LYS A 156 14.39 -16.36 2.89
N ARG A 157 14.10 -17.06 1.79
CA ARG A 157 14.86 -16.90 0.54
C ARG A 157 14.21 -15.86 -0.35
N VAL A 158 15.02 -14.91 -0.82
CA VAL A 158 14.59 -13.89 -1.78
C VAL A 158 14.70 -14.44 -3.19
N ALA A 159 13.64 -14.31 -3.96
CA ALA A 159 13.63 -14.69 -5.36
C ALA A 159 14.52 -13.74 -6.19
N PRO A 160 15.32 -14.25 -7.13
CA PRO A 160 16.00 -13.38 -8.09
C PRO A 160 15.00 -12.52 -8.88
N ASN A 161 15.29 -11.23 -9.03
CA ASN A 161 14.37 -10.30 -9.69
C ASN A 161 13.97 -10.74 -11.11
N TRP A 162 14.91 -11.36 -11.86
CA TRP A 162 14.61 -11.86 -13.20
C TRP A 162 13.55 -12.97 -13.22
N LEU A 163 13.53 -13.82 -12.18
CA LEU A 163 12.57 -14.91 -12.05
C LEU A 163 11.15 -14.34 -11.84
N ILE A 164 11.01 -13.38 -10.93
CA ILE A 164 9.71 -12.73 -10.68
C ILE A 164 9.22 -11.98 -11.92
N LYS A 165 10.12 -11.26 -12.63
CA LYS A 165 9.79 -10.59 -13.88
C LYS A 165 9.35 -11.56 -14.97
N PHE A 166 9.99 -12.72 -15.08
CA PHE A 166 9.61 -13.77 -16.02
C PHE A 166 8.24 -14.36 -15.67
N LEU A 167 8.01 -14.70 -14.41
CA LEU A 167 6.73 -15.23 -13.95
C LEU A 167 5.58 -14.22 -14.09
N ALA A 168 5.86 -12.93 -13.97
CA ALA A 168 4.88 -11.85 -14.14
C ALA A 168 4.31 -11.76 -15.57
N LEU A 169 4.97 -12.37 -16.56
CA LEU A 169 4.43 -12.49 -17.92
C LEU A 169 3.19 -13.41 -17.95
N PHE A 170 3.15 -14.40 -17.07
CA PHE A 170 2.10 -15.42 -17.02
C PHE A 170 1.14 -15.26 -15.84
N LEU A 171 1.60 -14.61 -14.76
CA LEU A 171 0.85 -14.44 -13.51
C LEU A 171 0.54 -12.95 -13.25
N PRO A 172 -0.68 -12.50 -13.56
CA PRO A 172 -1.07 -11.09 -13.41
C PRO A 172 -0.83 -10.51 -12.00
N ALA A 173 -0.97 -11.34 -10.96
CA ALA A 173 -0.73 -10.92 -9.57
C ALA A 173 0.72 -10.47 -9.33
N LEU A 174 1.70 -11.00 -10.07
CA LEU A 174 3.11 -10.61 -9.94
C LEU A 174 3.46 -9.33 -10.69
N LYS A 175 2.60 -8.82 -11.57
CA LYS A 175 2.88 -7.59 -12.34
C LYS A 175 3.08 -6.38 -11.41
N MET A 176 2.26 -6.26 -10.36
CA MET A 176 2.37 -5.20 -9.37
C MET A 176 3.72 -5.23 -8.67
N ILE A 177 4.15 -6.42 -8.25
CA ILE A 177 5.42 -6.64 -7.55
C ILE A 177 6.60 -6.41 -8.50
N ALA A 178 6.50 -6.89 -9.74
CA ALA A 178 7.59 -6.83 -10.73
C ALA A 178 8.04 -5.41 -11.05
N GLU A 179 7.16 -4.42 -10.98
CA GLU A 179 7.48 -3.00 -11.19
C GLU A 179 8.34 -2.42 -10.05
N GLY A 180 8.09 -2.86 -8.82
CA GLY A 180 8.77 -2.38 -7.60
C GLY A 180 10.02 -3.17 -7.20
N LEU A 181 10.37 -4.26 -7.89
CA LEU A 181 11.47 -5.14 -7.49
C LEU A 181 12.81 -4.41 -7.36
N GLY A 182 13.40 -4.50 -6.15
CA GLY A 182 14.70 -3.93 -5.84
C GLY A 182 14.74 -2.40 -5.84
N LYS A 183 13.59 -1.75 -5.82
CA LYS A 183 13.49 -0.30 -5.68
C LYS A 183 13.07 0.02 -4.25
N GLU A 184 13.80 0.92 -3.61
CA GLU A 184 13.36 1.56 -2.38
C GLU A 184 12.33 2.62 -2.73
N ARG A 185 11.14 2.48 -2.18
CA ARG A 185 10.01 3.39 -2.38
C ARG A 185 9.50 3.83 -1.03
N SER A 186 10.24 4.71 -0.39
CA SER A 186 9.82 5.29 0.89
C SER A 186 8.66 6.27 0.69
N MET A 187 7.90 6.46 1.75
CA MET A 187 6.77 7.38 1.78
C MET A 187 7.03 8.43 2.84
N ASP A 188 6.86 9.68 2.47
CA ASP A 188 6.87 10.79 3.41
C ASP A 188 5.45 10.96 3.94
N SER A 189 5.32 10.84 5.25
CA SER A 189 4.07 11.04 6.00
C SER A 189 4.21 12.19 7.02
N SER A 190 5.14 13.12 6.78
CA SER A 190 5.41 14.25 7.69
C SER A 190 4.41 15.40 7.57
#